data_6d0b4dd71aff3fe0b494f59d554a49c1
#
_entry.id   6d0b4dd71aff3fe0b494f59d554a49c1
#
_cell.length_a   1.000
_cell.length_b   1.000
_cell.length_c   1.000
_cell.angle_alpha   90.00
_cell.angle_beta   90.00
_cell.angle_gamma   90.00
#
_symmetry.space_group_name_H-M   'P 1'
#
loop_
_entity.id
_entity.type
_entity.pdbx_description
1 polymer ?
#
loop_
_entity_poly.entity_id
_entity_poly.type
_entity_poly.pdbx_seq_one_letter_code
_entity_poly.pdbx_strand_id
1 'polypeptide(L)'
;MYTETGWASWYGPHYNKRRSANGEVYDMNDLTAAHLTIPLNSMVRVTNVKTGDSIVVRITDRGPFVNDRIIDLSKAAAEKLNVYRPGTALVKLEVIESPVPMDSVGRWCVQIGAFKRSDQAAELKEKLVHRYPNARILQFTSPIGEDWLRVRVTQDDKKLAQEVVEQTDTEAGVYLVRLD
;
A
#
# COMPACT_ATOMS: atom_id res chain seq x y z
N MET A 1 -18.62 -4.37 -8.91
CA MET A 1 -17.32 -5.05 -9.14
C MET A 1 -16.23 -3.95 -9.10
N TYR A 2 -15.20 -4.13 -8.27
CA TYR A 2 -14.11 -3.14 -8.20
C TYR A 2 -13.10 -3.38 -9.32
N THR A 3 -12.79 -2.33 -10.06
CA THR A 3 -11.77 -2.33 -11.11
C THR A 3 -10.90 -1.07 -10.99
N GLU A 4 -9.62 -1.21 -11.31
CA GLU A 4 -8.66 -0.11 -11.30
C GLU A 4 -7.61 -0.34 -12.39
N THR A 5 -7.15 0.72 -13.04
CA THR A 5 -6.08 0.64 -14.04
C THR A 5 -4.97 1.61 -13.66
N GLY A 6 -3.74 1.14 -13.69
CA GLY A 6 -2.57 1.94 -13.33
C GLY A 6 -1.27 1.15 -13.45
N TRP A 7 -0.19 1.77 -13.00
CA TRP A 7 1.14 1.18 -13.09
C TRP A 7 1.39 0.15 -11.99
N ALA A 8 1.91 -1.01 -12.41
CA ALA A 8 2.45 -2.04 -11.52
C ALA A 8 3.97 -1.98 -11.51
N SER A 9 4.54 -2.35 -10.38
CA SER A 9 5.94 -2.69 -10.21
C SER A 9 6.03 -4.03 -9.47
N TRP A 10 7.19 -4.41 -8.97
CA TRP A 10 7.35 -5.63 -8.19
C TRP A 10 8.33 -5.42 -7.04
N TYR A 11 8.21 -6.25 -5.99
CA TYR A 11 9.09 -6.18 -4.83
C TYR A 11 10.52 -6.58 -5.18
N GLY A 12 11.48 -5.81 -4.70
CA GLY A 12 12.86 -6.20 -4.69
C GLY A 12 13.17 -7.35 -3.71
N PRO A 13 14.36 -7.96 -3.81
CA PRO A 13 14.76 -9.09 -2.97
C PRO A 13 14.83 -8.77 -1.47
N HIS A 14 14.89 -7.49 -1.10
CA HIS A 14 14.95 -7.04 0.30
C HIS A 14 13.71 -7.39 1.12
N TYR A 15 12.57 -7.65 0.48
CA TYR A 15 11.32 -7.98 1.16
C TYR A 15 11.12 -9.47 1.38
N ASN A 16 11.89 -10.33 0.68
CA ASN A 16 11.76 -11.78 0.82
C ASN A 16 12.01 -12.23 2.26
N LYS A 17 11.16 -13.14 2.75
CA LYS A 17 11.14 -13.65 4.13
C LYS A 17 10.78 -12.63 5.21
N ARG A 18 10.31 -11.44 4.87
CA ARG A 18 9.75 -10.49 5.83
C ARG A 18 8.26 -10.70 6.02
N ARG A 19 7.73 -10.22 7.15
CA ARG A 19 6.28 -10.30 7.39
C ARG A 19 5.54 -9.29 6.54
N SER A 20 4.51 -9.75 5.87
CA SER A 20 3.53 -8.93 5.17
C SER A 20 2.48 -8.38 6.14
N ALA A 21 1.67 -7.42 5.68
CA ALA A 21 0.64 -6.77 6.51
C ALA A 21 -0.42 -7.75 7.03
N ASN A 22 -0.70 -8.85 6.31
CA ASN A 22 -1.59 -9.91 6.77
C ASN A 22 -0.98 -10.87 7.81
N GLY A 23 0.29 -10.65 8.19
CA GLY A 23 1.02 -11.46 9.15
C GLY A 23 1.79 -12.66 8.57
N GLU A 24 1.59 -12.99 7.31
CA GLU A 24 2.32 -14.06 6.65
C GLU A 24 3.76 -13.66 6.31
N VAL A 25 4.65 -14.63 6.23
CA VAL A 25 6.00 -14.41 5.72
C VAL A 25 5.95 -14.34 4.19
N TYR A 26 6.45 -13.25 3.63
CA TYR A 26 6.51 -13.08 2.18
C TYR A 26 7.45 -14.10 1.53
N ASP A 27 6.92 -14.81 0.55
CA ASP A 27 7.68 -15.69 -0.35
C ASP A 27 7.58 -15.13 -1.77
N MET A 28 8.74 -14.78 -2.34
CA MET A 28 8.81 -14.22 -3.70
C MET A 28 8.35 -15.18 -4.80
N ASN A 29 8.22 -16.48 -4.49
CA ASN A 29 7.75 -17.52 -5.41
C ASN A 29 6.23 -17.71 -5.40
N ASP A 30 5.53 -17.10 -4.45
CA ASP A 30 4.07 -17.11 -4.38
C ASP A 30 3.45 -16.03 -5.27
N LEU A 31 2.20 -16.24 -5.70
CA LEU A 31 1.45 -15.24 -6.46
C LEU A 31 0.71 -14.27 -5.53
N THR A 32 1.44 -13.27 -5.06
CA THR A 32 0.94 -12.27 -4.12
C THR A 32 1.26 -10.85 -4.59
N ALA A 33 0.61 -9.87 -3.98
CA ALA A 33 0.84 -8.47 -4.27
C ALA A 33 0.52 -7.57 -3.07
N ALA A 34 0.99 -6.34 -3.13
CA ALA A 34 0.61 -5.25 -2.24
C ALA A 34 -0.32 -4.26 -2.93
N HIS A 35 -1.33 -3.81 -2.22
CA HIS A 35 -2.25 -2.74 -2.63
C HIS A 35 -2.63 -1.91 -1.40
N LEU A 36 -2.87 -0.60 -1.58
CA LEU A 36 -3.12 0.31 -0.45
C LEU A 36 -4.47 0.06 0.23
N THR A 37 -5.51 -0.27 -0.54
CA THR A 37 -6.90 -0.20 -0.07
C THR A 37 -7.76 -1.43 -0.32
N ILE A 38 -7.34 -2.34 -1.20
CA ILE A 38 -8.06 -3.61 -1.38
C ILE A 38 -7.91 -4.43 -0.09
N PRO A 39 -9.00 -5.01 0.45
CA PRO A 39 -8.92 -5.81 1.69
C PRO A 39 -7.85 -6.90 1.61
N LEU A 40 -7.13 -7.10 2.71
CA LEU A 40 -6.15 -8.18 2.79
C LEU A 40 -6.80 -9.53 2.54
N ASN A 41 -6.07 -10.42 1.88
CA ASN A 41 -6.50 -11.75 1.45
C ASN A 41 -7.55 -11.76 0.31
N SER A 42 -7.83 -10.61 -0.29
CA SER A 42 -8.62 -10.57 -1.52
C SER A 42 -7.87 -11.22 -2.68
N MET A 43 -8.63 -11.86 -3.58
CA MET A 43 -8.12 -12.40 -4.85
C MET A 43 -8.39 -11.41 -5.97
N VAL A 44 -7.34 -11.05 -6.68
CA VAL A 44 -7.38 -10.00 -7.71
C VAL A 44 -6.83 -10.54 -9.02
N ARG A 45 -7.63 -10.43 -10.07
CA ARG A 45 -7.13 -10.64 -11.44
C ARG A 45 -6.33 -9.42 -11.86
N VAL A 46 -5.09 -9.64 -12.25
CA VAL A 46 -4.20 -8.62 -12.81
C VAL A 46 -3.95 -8.92 -14.26
N THR A 47 -4.26 -7.98 -15.13
CA THR A 47 -4.06 -8.11 -16.58
C THR A 47 -3.05 -7.07 -17.05
N ASN A 48 -1.99 -7.52 -17.73
CA ASN A 48 -1.07 -6.62 -18.42
C ASN A 48 -1.77 -6.05 -19.66
N VAL A 49 -2.01 -4.74 -19.66
CA VAL A 49 -2.78 -4.06 -20.72
C VAL A 49 -2.10 -4.21 -22.09
N LYS A 50 -0.77 -4.21 -22.12
CA LYS A 50 0.00 -4.30 -23.36
C LYS A 50 0.01 -5.70 -23.96
N THR A 51 0.17 -6.73 -23.13
CA THR A 51 0.33 -8.12 -23.61
C THR A 51 -0.97 -8.92 -23.58
N GLY A 52 -1.94 -8.53 -22.75
CA GLY A 52 -3.16 -9.28 -22.51
C GLY A 52 -3.00 -10.45 -21.54
N ASP A 53 -1.80 -10.72 -21.06
CA ASP A 53 -1.56 -11.77 -20.06
C ASP A 53 -2.27 -11.44 -18.76
N SER A 54 -2.81 -12.45 -18.11
CA SER A 54 -3.61 -12.29 -16.90
C SER A 54 -3.30 -13.40 -15.90
N ILE A 55 -3.19 -13.03 -14.63
CA ILE A 55 -3.06 -13.96 -13.51
C ILE A 55 -3.92 -13.51 -12.35
N VAL A 56 -4.13 -14.39 -11.39
CA VAL A 56 -4.77 -14.06 -10.11
C VAL A 56 -3.72 -14.03 -9.02
N VAL A 57 -3.71 -12.94 -8.26
CA VAL A 57 -2.84 -12.75 -7.09
C VAL A 57 -3.67 -12.56 -5.83
N ARG A 58 -3.09 -12.87 -4.68
CA ARG A 58 -3.69 -12.58 -3.38
C ARG A 58 -3.04 -11.33 -2.80
N ILE A 59 -3.86 -10.40 -2.33
CA ILE A 59 -3.36 -9.19 -1.65
C ILE A 59 -2.94 -9.54 -0.23
N THR A 60 -1.66 -9.47 0.05
CA THR A 60 -1.09 -9.84 1.35
C THR A 60 -0.44 -8.68 2.08
N ASP A 61 -0.20 -7.57 1.39
CA ASP A 61 0.58 -6.47 1.94
C ASP A 61 0.05 -5.10 1.52
N ARG A 62 0.57 -4.06 2.15
CA ARG A 62 0.25 -2.66 1.88
C ARG A 62 1.39 -1.99 1.12
N GLY A 63 1.02 -1.19 0.19
CA GLY A 63 1.86 -0.47 -0.77
C GLY A 63 1.20 -0.49 -2.15
N PRO A 64 1.83 0.09 -3.16
CA PRO A 64 3.07 0.86 -3.11
C PRO A 64 2.92 2.23 -2.45
N PHE A 65 3.98 2.68 -1.78
CA PHE A 65 4.07 4.02 -1.22
C PHE A 65 4.89 4.93 -2.12
N VAL A 66 4.50 4.95 -3.37
CA VAL A 66 5.08 5.76 -4.45
C VAL A 66 3.94 6.27 -5.31
N ASN A 67 3.98 7.55 -5.66
CA ASN A 67 3.00 8.13 -6.56
C ASN A 67 3.01 7.41 -7.92
N ASP A 68 1.86 7.34 -8.56
CA ASP A 68 1.65 6.77 -9.90
C ASP A 68 1.74 5.23 -9.99
N ARG A 69 1.91 4.52 -8.87
CA ARG A 69 1.81 3.05 -8.83
C ARG A 69 0.62 2.61 -7.99
N ILE A 70 -0.08 1.57 -8.46
CA ILE A 70 -1.27 1.04 -7.78
C ILE A 70 -1.04 -0.33 -7.14
N ILE A 71 -0.09 -1.12 -7.64
CA ILE A 71 0.17 -2.46 -7.16
C ILE A 71 1.66 -2.80 -7.27
N ASP A 72 2.18 -3.48 -6.25
CA ASP A 72 3.50 -4.11 -6.29
C ASP A 72 3.33 -5.63 -6.26
N LEU A 73 3.81 -6.29 -7.31
CA LEU A 73 3.70 -7.73 -7.51
C LEU A 73 4.85 -8.48 -6.81
N SER A 74 4.61 -9.72 -6.42
CA SER A 74 5.70 -10.64 -6.11
C SER A 74 6.56 -10.89 -7.35
N LYS A 75 7.77 -11.41 -7.15
CA LYS A 75 8.66 -11.77 -8.27
C LYS A 75 7.97 -12.76 -9.21
N ALA A 76 7.40 -13.84 -8.68
CA ALA A 76 6.70 -14.86 -9.48
C ALA A 76 5.53 -14.28 -10.28
N ALA A 77 4.74 -13.40 -9.67
CA ALA A 77 3.64 -12.72 -10.36
C ALA A 77 4.17 -11.80 -11.47
N ALA A 78 5.22 -11.04 -11.20
CA ALA A 78 5.83 -10.15 -12.19
C ALA A 78 6.40 -10.90 -13.38
N GLU A 79 7.02 -12.06 -13.17
CA GLU A 79 7.52 -12.91 -14.25
C GLU A 79 6.39 -13.42 -15.14
N LYS A 80 5.30 -13.90 -14.56
CA LYS A 80 4.14 -14.42 -15.30
C LYS A 80 3.38 -13.34 -16.08
N LEU A 81 3.42 -12.09 -15.62
CA LEU A 81 2.74 -10.96 -16.26
C LEU A 81 3.63 -10.15 -17.21
N ASN A 82 4.86 -10.59 -17.46
CA ASN A 82 5.84 -9.82 -18.24
C ASN A 82 6.13 -8.43 -17.69
N VAL A 83 6.09 -8.28 -16.36
CA VAL A 83 6.44 -7.04 -15.63
C VAL A 83 7.87 -7.09 -15.11
N TYR A 84 8.42 -8.28 -14.89
CA TYR A 84 9.72 -8.49 -14.24
C TYR A 84 10.87 -7.80 -14.98
N ARG A 85 11.01 -8.04 -16.29
CA ARG A 85 12.12 -7.48 -17.09
C ARG A 85 12.01 -5.96 -17.28
N PRO A 86 10.86 -5.41 -17.74
CA PRO A 86 10.71 -3.96 -17.84
C PRO A 86 10.66 -3.26 -16.49
N GLY A 87 10.37 -3.98 -15.40
CA GLY A 87 10.26 -3.44 -14.04
C GLY A 87 8.93 -2.79 -13.72
N THR A 88 8.24 -2.24 -14.71
CA THR A 88 6.91 -1.62 -14.59
C THR A 88 6.06 -1.95 -15.81
N ALA A 89 4.74 -1.99 -15.64
CA ALA A 89 3.79 -2.14 -16.72
C ALA A 89 2.43 -1.54 -16.33
N LEU A 90 1.67 -1.11 -17.34
CA LEU A 90 0.28 -0.72 -17.14
C LEU A 90 -0.57 -1.98 -16.98
N VAL A 91 -1.32 -2.08 -15.88
CA VAL A 91 -2.17 -3.22 -15.58
C VAL A 91 -3.59 -2.79 -15.25
N LYS A 92 -4.52 -3.72 -15.47
CA LYS A 92 -5.90 -3.62 -15.00
C LYS A 92 -6.10 -4.60 -13.86
N LEU A 93 -6.67 -4.12 -12.76
CA LEU A 93 -7.05 -4.93 -11.60
C LEU A 93 -8.55 -5.18 -11.60
N GLU A 94 -8.95 -6.39 -11.23
CA GLU A 94 -10.34 -6.78 -11.03
C GLU A 94 -10.41 -7.64 -9.76
N VAL A 95 -11.09 -7.16 -8.72
CA VAL A 95 -11.31 -7.95 -7.50
C VAL A 95 -12.34 -9.05 -7.80
N ILE A 96 -11.90 -10.31 -7.71
CA ILE A 96 -12.76 -11.47 -7.97
C ILE A 96 -13.39 -12.00 -6.69
N GLU A 97 -12.66 -11.92 -5.59
CA GLU A 97 -13.11 -12.39 -4.29
C GLU A 97 -12.52 -11.48 -3.20
N SER A 98 -13.31 -11.17 -2.20
CA SER A 98 -12.85 -10.39 -1.05
C SER A 98 -13.47 -10.96 0.24
N PRO A 99 -12.69 -11.13 1.32
CA PRO A 99 -13.19 -11.66 2.58
C PRO A 99 -14.17 -10.68 3.27
N VAL A 100 -14.10 -9.40 2.92
CA VAL A 100 -15.00 -8.35 3.40
C VAL A 100 -15.43 -7.47 2.23
N PRO A 101 -16.61 -6.83 2.28
CA PRO A 101 -17.06 -5.94 1.22
C PRO A 101 -16.08 -4.77 0.97
N MET A 102 -15.88 -4.42 -0.30
CA MET A 102 -14.97 -3.35 -0.69
C MET A 102 -15.37 -1.98 -0.13
N ASP A 103 -16.66 -1.72 -0.06
CA ASP A 103 -17.23 -0.41 0.29
C ASP A 103 -17.62 -0.28 1.76
N SER A 104 -17.44 -1.34 2.54
CA SER A 104 -17.89 -1.33 3.91
C SER A 104 -16.89 -0.76 4.89
N VAL A 105 -17.34 -0.69 6.10
CA VAL A 105 -16.64 -0.24 7.31
C VAL A 105 -15.33 -0.99 7.51
N GLY A 106 -14.29 -0.62 6.80
CA GLY A 106 -12.93 -1.10 7.04
C GLY A 106 -12.23 -0.28 8.12
N ARG A 107 -11.05 -0.70 8.50
CA ARG A 107 -10.14 0.04 9.37
C ARG A 107 -9.11 0.77 8.53
N TRP A 108 -8.91 2.06 8.80
CA TRP A 108 -8.12 2.93 7.95
C TRP A 108 -7.10 3.74 8.75
N CYS A 109 -5.97 4.02 8.14
CA CYS A 109 -4.98 4.94 8.65
C CYS A 109 -4.36 5.76 7.53
N VAL A 110 -3.44 6.66 7.91
CA VAL A 110 -2.64 7.44 6.97
C VAL A 110 -1.18 7.09 7.15
N GLN A 111 -0.47 6.88 6.06
CA GLN A 111 0.97 6.71 6.07
C GLN A 111 1.62 7.82 5.25
N ILE A 112 2.64 8.46 5.83
CA ILE A 112 3.29 9.64 5.27
C ILE A 112 4.79 9.38 5.16
N GLY A 113 5.35 9.59 3.99
CA GLY A 113 6.79 9.38 3.72
C GLY A 113 7.08 9.08 2.23
N ALA A 114 8.27 8.65 1.92
CA ALA A 114 9.41 8.60 2.83
C ALA A 114 9.96 10.00 3.05
N PHE A 115 10.43 10.30 4.27
CA PHE A 115 11.11 11.55 4.56
C PHE A 115 12.61 11.41 4.26
N LYS A 116 13.19 12.45 3.67
CA LYS A 116 14.62 12.50 3.38
C LYS A 116 15.48 12.63 4.64
N ARG A 117 14.92 13.24 5.70
CA ARG A 117 15.56 13.48 6.98
C ARG A 117 14.60 13.21 8.12
N SER A 118 15.11 12.61 9.20
CA SER A 118 14.31 12.28 10.39
C SER A 118 13.76 13.50 11.12
N ASP A 119 14.47 14.65 11.07
CA ASP A 119 13.99 15.89 11.65
C ASP A 119 12.74 16.44 10.93
N GLN A 120 12.62 16.26 9.62
CA GLN A 120 11.42 16.61 8.87
C GLN A 120 10.21 15.78 9.30
N ALA A 121 10.41 14.49 9.53
CA ALA A 121 9.38 13.59 10.05
C ALA A 121 8.94 14.03 11.45
N ALA A 122 9.88 14.33 12.35
CA ALA A 122 9.61 14.77 13.70
C ALA A 122 8.87 16.11 13.73
N GLU A 123 9.22 17.06 12.89
CA GLU A 123 8.56 18.35 12.77
C GLU A 123 7.09 18.21 12.32
N LEU A 124 6.86 17.40 11.28
CA LEU A 124 5.49 17.14 10.84
C LEU A 124 4.68 16.40 11.91
N LYS A 125 5.30 15.44 12.61
CA LYS A 125 4.64 14.74 13.71
C LYS A 125 4.13 15.70 14.77
N GLU A 126 4.92 16.67 15.19
CA GLU A 126 4.50 17.68 16.18
C GLU A 126 3.29 18.48 15.69
N LYS A 127 3.29 18.92 14.44
CA LYS A 127 2.16 19.63 13.84
C LYS A 127 0.89 18.76 13.81
N LEU A 128 1.01 17.48 13.46
CA LEU A 128 -0.11 16.55 13.41
C LEU A 128 -0.66 16.22 14.80
N VAL A 129 0.20 16.02 15.78
CA VAL A 129 -0.20 15.82 17.19
C VAL A 129 -1.03 17.00 17.68
N HIS A 130 -0.63 18.21 17.33
CA HIS A 130 -1.33 19.44 17.73
C HIS A 130 -2.69 19.57 17.03
N ARG A 131 -2.73 19.28 15.75
CA ARG A 131 -3.95 19.38 14.92
C ARG A 131 -4.96 18.27 15.20
N TYR A 132 -4.46 17.05 15.47
CA TYR A 132 -5.28 15.86 15.69
C TYR A 132 -4.98 15.23 17.06
N PRO A 133 -5.39 15.86 18.16
CA PRO A 133 -5.00 15.43 19.52
C PRO A 133 -5.51 14.05 19.90
N ASN A 134 -6.56 13.55 19.22
CA ASN A 134 -7.13 12.22 19.46
C ASN A 134 -6.52 11.14 18.55
N ALA A 135 -5.65 11.50 17.62
CA ALA A 135 -4.95 10.54 16.76
C ALA A 135 -3.71 10.00 17.48
N ARG A 136 -3.35 8.77 17.13
CA ARG A 136 -2.07 8.16 17.54
C ARG A 136 -1.10 8.27 16.39
N ILE A 137 0.03 8.93 16.59
CA ILE A 137 1.01 9.17 15.54
C ILE A 137 2.31 8.48 15.92
N LEU A 138 2.73 7.55 15.06
CA LEU A 138 3.96 6.79 15.21
C LEU A 138 4.96 7.22 14.15
N GLN A 139 6.17 7.56 14.58
CA GLN A 139 7.32 7.69 13.69
C GLN A 139 8.09 6.38 13.70
N PHE A 140 8.43 5.85 12.55
CA PHE A 140 9.16 4.60 12.43
C PHE A 140 10.12 4.64 11.23
N THR A 141 11.13 3.77 11.30
CA THR A 141 12.10 3.58 10.21
C THR A 141 11.76 2.28 9.48
N SER A 142 11.68 2.35 8.17
CA SER A 142 11.43 1.18 7.33
C SER A 142 12.65 0.24 7.32
N PRO A 143 12.48 -1.01 6.89
CA PRO A 143 13.59 -1.97 6.77
C PRO A 143 14.74 -1.52 5.87
N ILE A 144 14.51 -0.58 4.98
CA ILE A 144 15.53 0.00 4.10
C ILE A 144 16.06 1.36 4.58
N GLY A 145 15.74 1.74 5.83
CA GLY A 145 16.29 2.93 6.49
C GLY A 145 15.56 4.23 6.20
N GLU A 146 14.35 4.20 5.65
CA GLU A 146 13.54 5.39 5.41
C GLU A 146 12.67 5.73 6.62
N ASP A 147 12.52 7.02 6.92
CA ASP A 147 11.64 7.50 7.97
C ASP A 147 10.22 7.74 7.47
N TRP A 148 9.26 7.31 8.28
CA TRP A 148 7.82 7.35 7.99
C TRP A 148 7.02 7.80 9.21
N LEU A 149 5.83 8.36 8.95
CA LEU A 149 4.80 8.56 9.97
C LEU A 149 3.59 7.69 9.65
N ARG A 150 2.97 7.14 10.70
CA ARG A 150 1.66 6.49 10.61
C ARG A 150 0.70 7.21 11.54
N VAL A 151 -0.42 7.66 10.98
CA VAL A 151 -1.47 8.36 11.72
C VAL A 151 -2.66 7.43 11.87
N ARG A 152 -2.94 7.00 13.10
CA ARG A 152 -4.10 6.20 13.48
C ARG A 152 -5.15 7.15 14.05
N VAL A 153 -6.25 7.31 13.33
CA VAL A 153 -7.38 8.14 13.74
C VAL A 153 -8.30 7.39 14.69
N THR A 154 -9.20 8.10 15.37
CA THR A 154 -10.17 7.49 16.27
C THR A 154 -10.99 6.43 15.56
N GLN A 155 -11.07 5.22 16.15
CA GLN A 155 -11.78 4.06 15.61
C GLN A 155 -11.32 3.61 14.23
N ASP A 156 -10.14 4.05 13.78
CA ASP A 156 -9.63 3.79 12.42
C ASP A 156 -10.65 4.20 11.33
N ASP A 157 -11.40 5.27 11.57
CA ASP A 157 -12.49 5.73 10.73
C ASP A 157 -11.97 6.24 9.37
N LYS A 158 -12.58 5.78 8.27
CA LYS A 158 -12.17 6.15 6.92
C LYS A 158 -12.27 7.65 6.64
N LYS A 159 -13.37 8.26 7.07
CA LYS A 159 -13.64 9.68 6.81
C LYS A 159 -12.62 10.56 7.54
N LEU A 160 -12.34 10.25 8.81
CA LEU A 160 -11.32 10.96 9.58
C LEU A 160 -9.93 10.77 8.98
N ALA A 161 -9.58 9.56 8.56
CA ALA A 161 -8.31 9.30 7.88
C ALA A 161 -8.20 10.10 6.56
N GLN A 162 -9.27 10.15 5.79
CA GLN A 162 -9.31 10.90 4.53
C GLN A 162 -9.17 12.41 4.76
N GLU A 163 -9.75 12.96 5.81
CA GLU A 163 -9.56 14.36 6.22
C GLU A 163 -8.07 14.65 6.52
N VAL A 164 -7.38 13.74 7.19
CA VAL A 164 -5.93 13.87 7.44
C VAL A 164 -5.15 13.90 6.12
N VAL A 165 -5.49 13.03 5.17
CA VAL A 165 -4.86 13.02 3.83
C VAL A 165 -5.05 14.36 3.12
N GLU A 166 -6.27 14.88 3.10
CA GLU A 166 -6.63 16.12 2.38
C GLU A 166 -6.02 17.38 3.02
N GLN A 167 -5.86 17.37 4.34
CA GLN A 167 -5.41 18.54 5.11
C GLN A 167 -3.91 18.55 5.41
N THR A 168 -3.17 17.48 5.13
CA THR A 168 -1.74 17.42 5.39
C THR A 168 -0.96 18.01 4.23
N ASP A 169 -0.26 19.10 4.49
CA ASP A 169 0.63 19.75 3.55
C ASP A 169 2.08 19.35 3.82
N THR A 170 2.66 18.61 2.90
CA THR A 170 4.03 18.10 2.98
C THR A 170 4.55 17.75 1.59
N GLU A 171 5.87 17.83 1.39
CA GLU A 171 6.52 17.33 0.16
C GLU A 171 6.59 15.81 0.11
N ALA A 172 6.45 15.13 1.26
CA ALA A 172 6.38 13.68 1.32
C ALA A 172 5.04 13.16 0.77
N GLY A 173 5.00 11.90 0.37
CA GLY A 173 3.75 11.25 -0.02
C GLY A 173 2.81 11.09 1.16
N VAL A 174 1.51 11.24 0.92
CA VAL A 174 0.46 11.03 1.94
C VAL A 174 -0.51 10.00 1.39
N TYR A 175 -0.62 8.87 2.08
CA TYR A 175 -1.36 7.71 1.58
C TYR A 175 -2.46 7.28 2.54
N LEU A 176 -3.68 7.14 2.01
CA LEU A 176 -4.77 6.47 2.70
C LEU A 176 -4.55 4.96 2.62
N VAL A 177 -4.50 4.29 3.77
CA VAL A 177 -4.17 2.87 3.87
C VAL A 177 -5.27 2.13 4.63
N ARG A 178 -5.74 1.03 4.06
CA ARG A 178 -6.65 0.10 4.74
C ARG A 178 -5.84 -0.84 5.62
N LEU A 179 -6.32 -1.09 6.85
CA LEU A 179 -5.63 -1.94 7.82
C LEU A 179 -6.07 -3.42 7.79
N ASP A 180 -7.30 -3.68 7.37
CA ASP A 180 -7.92 -5.02 7.30
C ASP A 180 -7.98 -5.62 5.89
#